data_71d832a88700833a83e4de855abb8b65
#
_entry.id   71d832a88700833a83e4de855abb8b65
#
_cell.length_a   1.000
_cell.length_b   1.000
_cell.length_c   1.000
_cell.angle_alpha   90.00
_cell.angle_beta   90.00
_cell.angle_gamma   90.00
#
_symmetry.space_group_name_H-M   'P 1'
#
loop_
_entity.id
_entity.type
_entity.pdbx_description
1 polymer ?
#
loop_
_entity_poly.entity_id
_entity_poly.type
_entity_poly.pdbx_seq_one_letter_code
_entity_poly.pdbx_strand_id
1 'polypeptide(L)'
;MASHDSAWYVDFFGEDYLNIYGHIFTAERAAQEVSFAEKLLELSPGARVLDLCAGQGRHSVPLAEHGYRVTALDLSPAYLRLAQRSAHAHHVTLETVSADMRRIPFERRFDAILNMYSSFGYLESEEDDALVLESMASALKPGGRLFLDMLNREWAVANYIQNDWHADPDGTLYVERRDLDLATSRMHVHFTIVTPGGERRESIGHKIRLYSLTEISRMLNHVGFEDLRSFGGFNGETYSIGTRRMIVCARKAT
;
A
#
# COMPACT_ATOMS: atom_id res chain seq x y z
N MET A 1 -18.09 12.59 27.42
CA MET A 1 -16.98 11.63 27.33
C MET A 1 -16.90 11.24 25.87
N ALA A 2 -15.97 11.85 25.10
CA ALA A 2 -15.73 11.47 23.73
C ALA A 2 -15.03 10.11 23.75
N SER A 3 -15.66 9.09 23.18
CA SER A 3 -15.03 7.83 22.88
C SER A 3 -13.80 8.13 22.01
N HIS A 4 -12.64 7.68 22.40
CA HIS A 4 -11.52 7.52 21.47
C HIS A 4 -11.97 6.44 20.47
N ASP A 5 -12.63 6.87 19.39
CA ASP A 5 -12.71 6.03 18.20
C ASP A 5 -11.28 5.88 17.71
N SER A 6 -10.67 4.73 17.99
CA SER A 6 -9.44 4.34 17.33
C SER A 6 -9.74 4.40 15.83
N ALA A 7 -8.86 5.02 15.06
CA ALA A 7 -9.08 5.09 13.62
C ALA A 7 -9.26 3.65 13.09
N TRP A 8 -10.34 3.37 12.39
CA TRP A 8 -10.77 2.03 11.96
C TRP A 8 -9.65 1.19 11.30
N TYR A 9 -8.68 1.85 10.63
CA TYR A 9 -7.56 1.18 9.98
C TYR A 9 -6.58 0.54 10.99
N VAL A 10 -6.57 0.97 12.25
CA VAL A 10 -5.75 0.35 13.31
C VAL A 10 -6.25 -1.07 13.61
N ASP A 11 -7.56 -1.23 13.61
CA ASP A 11 -8.20 -2.51 13.94
C ASP A 11 -8.35 -3.42 12.70
N PHE A 12 -8.56 -2.83 11.50
CA PHE A 12 -8.70 -3.58 10.25
C PHE A 12 -7.38 -4.28 9.83
N PHE A 13 -6.24 -3.58 9.90
CA PHE A 13 -4.94 -4.14 9.54
C PHE A 13 -4.40 -5.05 10.66
N GLY A 14 -5.14 -6.12 10.96
CA GLY A 14 -4.85 -7.15 11.94
C GLY A 14 -4.84 -8.54 11.32
N GLU A 15 -5.22 -9.55 12.11
CA GLU A 15 -5.26 -10.95 11.69
C GLU A 15 -6.27 -11.17 10.56
N ASP A 16 -7.44 -10.54 10.63
CA ASP A 16 -8.47 -10.65 9.60
C ASP A 16 -7.99 -10.20 8.23
N TYR A 17 -7.24 -9.09 8.16
CA TYR A 17 -6.66 -8.63 6.90
C TYR A 17 -5.72 -9.66 6.28
N LEU A 18 -4.87 -10.28 7.08
CA LEU A 18 -3.95 -11.31 6.59
C LEU A 18 -4.69 -12.56 6.12
N ASN A 19 -5.76 -12.94 6.80
CA ASN A 19 -6.58 -14.09 6.41
C ASN A 19 -7.36 -13.79 5.13
N ILE A 20 -8.04 -12.64 5.05
CA ILE A 20 -8.83 -12.24 3.88
C ILE A 20 -7.97 -12.12 2.61
N TYR A 21 -6.78 -11.53 2.72
CA TYR A 21 -5.93 -11.22 1.57
C TYR A 21 -4.71 -12.14 1.42
N GLY A 22 -4.50 -13.09 2.35
CA GLY A 22 -3.33 -13.97 2.37
C GLY A 22 -3.12 -14.75 1.07
N HIS A 23 -4.21 -15.17 0.43
CA HIS A 23 -4.19 -15.92 -0.83
C HIS A 23 -3.53 -15.18 -2.00
N ILE A 24 -3.42 -13.84 -1.92
CA ILE A 24 -2.78 -13.01 -2.95
C ILE A 24 -1.38 -12.52 -2.56
N PHE A 25 -0.91 -12.83 -1.36
CA PHE A 25 0.41 -12.42 -0.85
C PHE A 25 1.48 -13.49 -1.09
N THR A 26 1.66 -13.91 -2.35
CA THR A 26 2.66 -14.95 -2.69
C THR A 26 4.06 -14.35 -2.85
N ALA A 27 5.09 -15.19 -2.65
CA ALA A 27 6.48 -14.79 -2.82
C ALA A 27 6.79 -14.41 -4.28
N GLU A 28 6.23 -15.15 -5.24
CA GLU A 28 6.41 -14.91 -6.69
C GLU A 28 5.87 -13.53 -7.07
N ARG A 29 4.69 -13.19 -6.54
CA ARG A 29 4.07 -11.89 -6.78
C ARG A 29 4.91 -10.76 -6.15
N ALA A 30 5.38 -10.95 -4.93
CA ALA A 30 6.25 -9.98 -4.28
C ALA A 30 7.55 -9.74 -5.07
N ALA A 31 8.17 -10.82 -5.57
CA ALA A 31 9.37 -10.73 -6.39
C ALA A 31 9.14 -9.97 -7.71
N GLN A 32 8.00 -10.23 -8.39
CA GLN A 32 7.60 -9.50 -9.60
C GLN A 32 7.39 -8.01 -9.32
N GLU A 33 6.67 -7.68 -8.26
CA GLU A 33 6.35 -6.32 -7.85
C GLU A 33 7.63 -5.53 -7.50
N VAL A 34 8.55 -6.15 -6.74
CA VAL A 34 9.85 -5.56 -6.38
C VAL A 34 10.72 -5.36 -7.62
N SER A 35 10.86 -6.38 -8.47
CA SER A 35 11.68 -6.27 -9.70
C SER A 35 11.20 -5.14 -10.61
N PHE A 36 9.88 -4.95 -10.74
CA PHE A 36 9.32 -3.86 -11.52
C PHE A 36 9.60 -2.49 -10.87
N ALA A 37 9.44 -2.38 -9.55
CA ALA A 37 9.72 -1.15 -8.81
C ALA A 37 11.20 -0.75 -8.92
N GLU A 38 12.13 -1.68 -8.74
CA GLU A 38 13.58 -1.45 -8.89
C GLU A 38 13.94 -0.88 -10.25
N LYS A 39 13.38 -1.48 -11.31
CA LYS A 39 13.62 -1.02 -12.70
C LYS A 39 13.15 0.42 -12.90
N LEU A 40 11.99 0.80 -12.35
CA LEU A 40 11.44 2.14 -12.52
C LEU A 40 12.12 3.18 -11.63
N LEU A 41 12.54 2.77 -10.44
CA LEU A 41 13.24 3.62 -9.49
C LEU A 41 14.72 3.82 -9.83
N GLU A 42 15.27 3.00 -10.74
CA GLU A 42 16.67 3.07 -11.18
C GLU A 42 17.63 3.11 -9.98
N LEU A 43 17.43 2.20 -9.02
CA LEU A 43 18.14 2.19 -7.75
C LEU A 43 19.62 1.80 -7.94
N SER A 44 20.50 2.57 -7.34
CA SER A 44 21.92 2.21 -7.24
C SER A 44 22.13 1.13 -6.16
N PRO A 45 23.14 0.26 -6.28
CA PRO A 45 23.46 -0.71 -5.23
C PRO A 45 23.65 -0.03 -3.87
N GLY A 46 23.04 -0.59 -2.83
CA GLY A 46 23.09 -0.06 -1.47
C GLY A 46 22.24 1.20 -1.23
N ALA A 47 21.37 1.58 -2.17
CA ALA A 47 20.44 2.70 -2.00
C ALA A 47 19.59 2.54 -0.71
N ARG A 48 19.25 3.67 -0.10
CA ARG A 48 18.35 3.71 1.06
C ARG A 48 16.91 3.78 0.57
N VAL A 49 16.13 2.77 0.90
CA VAL A 49 14.74 2.63 0.47
C VAL A 49 13.83 2.65 1.68
N LEU A 50 12.78 3.45 1.64
CA LEU A 50 11.67 3.39 2.57
C LEU A 50 10.54 2.56 1.96
N ASP A 51 10.18 1.47 2.61
CA ASP A 51 8.93 0.75 2.37
C ASP A 51 7.89 1.33 3.34
N LEU A 52 6.99 2.16 2.82
CA LEU A 52 6.00 2.89 3.60
C LEU A 52 4.69 2.12 3.66
N CYS A 53 4.17 1.88 4.85
CA CYS A 53 3.10 0.93 5.15
C CYS A 53 3.53 -0.51 4.80
N ALA A 54 4.73 -0.89 5.28
CA ALA A 54 5.43 -2.11 4.91
C ALA A 54 4.71 -3.41 5.34
N GLY A 55 3.76 -3.32 6.28
CA GLY A 55 3.06 -4.47 6.83
C GLY A 55 4.03 -5.51 7.39
N GLN A 56 3.85 -6.76 6.99
CA GLN A 56 4.70 -7.88 7.38
C GLN A 56 6.05 -7.98 6.61
N GLY A 57 6.40 -6.94 5.83
CA GLY A 57 7.68 -6.87 5.14
C GLY A 57 7.74 -7.60 3.81
N ARG A 58 6.60 -7.84 3.16
CA ARG A 58 6.50 -8.60 1.91
C ARG A 58 7.37 -8.04 0.77
N HIS A 59 7.54 -6.73 0.71
CA HIS A 59 8.44 -6.06 -0.23
C HIS A 59 9.79 -5.71 0.40
N SER A 60 9.78 -5.37 1.71
CA SER A 60 10.99 -5.00 2.43
C SER A 60 12.06 -6.10 2.41
N VAL A 61 11.66 -7.37 2.60
CA VAL A 61 12.61 -8.49 2.66
C VAL A 61 13.28 -8.73 1.32
N PRO A 62 12.57 -8.90 0.19
CA PRO A 62 13.23 -9.05 -1.13
C PRO A 62 14.11 -7.85 -1.51
N LEU A 63 13.70 -6.61 -1.20
CA LEU A 63 14.55 -5.45 -1.41
C LEU A 63 15.86 -5.53 -0.62
N ALA A 64 15.81 -6.01 0.64
CA ALA A 64 17.01 -6.19 1.44
C ALA A 64 17.89 -7.34 0.92
N GLU A 65 17.30 -8.43 0.40
CA GLU A 65 18.03 -9.52 -0.28
C GLU A 65 18.76 -9.03 -1.52
N HIS A 66 18.20 -8.05 -2.24
CA HIS A 66 18.85 -7.40 -3.39
C HIS A 66 19.92 -6.37 -2.98
N GLY A 67 20.20 -6.24 -1.67
CA GLY A 67 21.30 -5.44 -1.14
C GLY A 67 20.98 -3.96 -0.88
N TYR A 68 19.69 -3.57 -0.86
CA TYR A 68 19.29 -2.23 -0.47
C TYR A 68 19.26 -2.08 1.06
N ARG A 69 19.42 -0.84 1.52
CA ARG A 69 19.25 -0.48 2.93
C ARG A 69 17.82 -0.10 3.18
N VAL A 70 17.01 -1.07 3.61
CA VAL A 70 15.57 -0.92 3.73
C VAL A 70 15.17 -0.49 5.14
N THR A 71 14.36 0.56 5.19
CA THR A 71 13.58 0.95 6.37
C THR A 71 12.13 0.58 6.11
N ALA A 72 11.58 -0.33 6.91
CA ALA A 72 10.18 -0.70 6.92
C ALA A 72 9.43 0.17 7.93
N LEU A 73 8.52 1.02 7.45
CA LEU A 73 7.69 1.86 8.31
C LEU A 73 6.23 1.41 8.22
N ASP A 74 5.64 1.19 9.39
CA ASP A 74 4.23 0.83 9.50
C ASP A 74 3.64 1.35 10.82
N LEU A 75 2.34 1.58 10.85
CA LEU A 75 1.64 1.97 12.06
C LEU A 75 1.54 0.82 13.07
N SER A 76 1.50 -0.43 12.59
CA SER A 76 1.33 -1.64 13.40
C SER A 76 2.66 -2.21 13.91
N PRO A 77 2.98 -2.11 15.22
CA PRO A 77 4.15 -2.78 15.76
C PRO A 77 4.09 -4.31 15.62
N ALA A 78 2.88 -4.87 15.53
CA ALA A 78 2.70 -6.31 15.33
C ALA A 78 3.20 -6.74 13.94
N TYR A 79 2.85 -5.99 12.90
CA TYR A 79 3.33 -6.24 11.54
C TYR A 79 4.85 -6.05 11.42
N LEU A 80 5.40 -5.03 12.04
CA LEU A 80 6.85 -4.81 12.04
C LEU A 80 7.61 -5.96 12.72
N ARG A 81 7.05 -6.58 13.78
CA ARG A 81 7.63 -7.79 14.36
C ARG A 81 7.57 -9.00 13.40
N LEU A 82 6.51 -9.11 12.58
CA LEU A 82 6.45 -10.12 11.51
C LEU A 82 7.52 -9.86 10.45
N ALA A 83 7.67 -8.62 10.01
CA ALA A 83 8.70 -8.21 9.04
C ALA A 83 10.12 -8.53 9.56
N GLN A 84 10.41 -8.23 10.83
CA GLN A 84 11.71 -8.56 11.45
C GLN A 84 11.96 -10.08 11.50
N ARG A 85 10.94 -10.88 11.86
CA ARG A 85 11.06 -12.35 11.86
C ARG A 85 11.31 -12.89 10.46
N SER A 86 10.59 -12.37 9.46
CA SER A 86 10.81 -12.75 8.07
C SER A 86 12.21 -12.39 7.61
N ALA A 87 12.69 -11.17 7.89
CA ALA A 87 14.04 -10.73 7.56
C ALA A 87 15.12 -11.63 8.19
N HIS A 88 14.95 -12.00 9.45
CA HIS A 88 15.86 -12.92 10.13
C HIS A 88 15.89 -14.31 9.46
N ALA A 89 14.74 -14.84 9.08
CA ALA A 89 14.63 -16.13 8.37
C ALA A 89 15.32 -16.11 7.00
N HIS A 90 15.34 -14.95 6.35
CA HIS A 90 16.00 -14.70 5.06
C HIS A 90 17.45 -14.17 5.18
N HIS A 91 18.00 -14.11 6.42
CA HIS A 91 19.36 -13.64 6.71
C HIS A 91 19.64 -12.21 6.24
N VAL A 92 18.62 -11.35 6.24
CA VAL A 92 18.76 -9.93 5.93
C VAL A 92 18.41 -9.05 7.13
N THR A 93 18.79 -7.78 7.08
CA THR A 93 18.51 -6.80 8.13
C THR A 93 17.54 -5.75 7.62
N LEU A 94 16.51 -5.48 8.42
CA LEU A 94 15.57 -4.37 8.22
C LEU A 94 15.67 -3.40 9.40
N GLU A 95 15.73 -2.10 9.10
CA GLU A 95 15.38 -1.08 10.06
C GLU A 95 13.85 -0.99 10.12
N THR A 96 13.25 -1.08 11.31
CA THR A 96 11.79 -0.98 11.47
C THR A 96 11.42 0.23 12.29
N VAL A 97 10.41 0.98 11.84
CA VAL A 97 9.95 2.21 12.46
C VAL A 97 8.43 2.19 12.59
N SER A 98 7.93 2.23 13.82
CA SER A 98 6.49 2.37 14.07
C SER A 98 6.13 3.86 14.05
N ALA A 99 5.43 4.29 12.99
CA ALA A 99 5.02 5.68 12.80
C ALA A 99 3.81 5.80 11.88
N ASP A 100 3.11 6.94 11.98
CA ASP A 100 2.06 7.33 11.07
C ASP A 100 2.66 7.85 9.76
N MET A 101 2.15 7.40 8.61
CA MET A 101 2.62 7.83 7.29
C MET A 101 2.47 9.34 7.04
N ARG A 102 1.58 10.04 7.77
CA ARG A 102 1.45 11.50 7.74
C ARG A 102 2.65 12.22 8.37
N ARG A 103 3.46 11.50 9.15
CA ARG A 103 4.59 12.06 9.93
C ARG A 103 5.78 11.11 9.88
N ILE A 104 6.35 10.90 8.70
CA ILE A 104 7.55 10.10 8.51
C ILE A 104 8.71 10.78 9.27
N PRO A 105 9.34 10.10 10.28
CA PRO A 105 10.30 10.76 11.18
C PRO A 105 11.69 10.89 10.56
N PHE A 106 11.77 11.24 9.27
CA PHE A 106 13.01 11.36 8.52
C PHE A 106 12.95 12.56 7.57
N GLU A 107 14.10 13.18 7.35
CA GLU A 107 14.26 14.27 6.39
C GLU A 107 15.42 13.95 5.44
N ARG A 108 15.20 14.08 4.12
CA ARG A 108 16.19 13.90 3.04
C ARG A 108 17.08 12.66 3.23
N ARG A 109 16.47 11.56 3.66
CA ARG A 109 17.20 10.34 4.02
C ARG A 109 17.21 9.31 2.89
N PHE A 110 16.12 9.16 2.15
CA PHE A 110 15.90 8.05 1.24
C PHE A 110 16.19 8.42 -0.21
N ASP A 111 16.75 7.47 -0.94
CA ASP A 111 16.93 7.53 -2.37
C ASP A 111 15.62 7.18 -3.09
N ALA A 112 14.80 6.31 -2.47
CA ALA A 112 13.46 5.99 -2.95
C ALA A 112 12.49 5.69 -1.80
N ILE A 113 11.19 5.89 -2.09
CA ILE A 113 10.06 5.46 -1.27
C ILE A 113 9.16 4.58 -2.12
N LEU A 114 8.76 3.42 -1.57
CA LEU A 114 7.69 2.58 -2.10
C LEU A 114 6.47 2.71 -1.18
N ASN A 115 5.29 2.88 -1.77
CA ASN A 115 4.02 2.72 -1.09
C ASN A 115 3.15 1.80 -1.95
N MET A 116 2.99 0.59 -1.48
CA MET A 116 2.51 -0.54 -2.27
C MET A 116 1.11 -0.95 -1.84
N TYR A 117 0.44 -1.66 -2.75
CA TYR A 117 -0.81 -2.36 -2.51
C TYR A 117 -1.95 -1.49 -2.00
N SER A 118 -2.07 -0.28 -2.56
CA SER A 118 -3.14 0.69 -2.23
C SER A 118 -3.13 1.15 -0.77
N SER A 119 -1.97 1.26 -0.14
CA SER A 119 -1.87 1.79 1.23
C SER A 119 -2.20 3.30 1.31
N PHE A 120 -2.21 4.01 0.19
CA PHE A 120 -2.64 5.41 0.09
C PHE A 120 -4.16 5.51 -0.13
N GLY A 121 -4.82 6.48 0.53
CA GLY A 121 -6.24 6.74 0.40
C GLY A 121 -7.11 6.16 1.53
N TYR A 122 -6.52 5.61 2.59
CA TYR A 122 -7.25 5.09 3.76
C TYR A 122 -7.60 6.13 4.82
N LEU A 123 -7.06 7.34 4.69
CA LEU A 123 -7.31 8.39 5.67
C LEU A 123 -8.69 9.03 5.49
N GLU A 124 -9.18 9.70 6.53
CA GLU A 124 -10.55 10.21 6.57
C GLU A 124 -10.75 11.42 5.65
N SER A 125 -9.68 12.20 5.38
CA SER A 125 -9.76 13.40 4.56
C SER A 125 -8.68 13.45 3.47
N GLU A 126 -8.93 14.23 2.43
CA GLU A 126 -7.93 14.51 1.37
C GLU A 126 -6.79 15.37 1.89
N GLU A 127 -7.04 16.19 2.91
CA GLU A 127 -6.02 16.97 3.62
C GLU A 127 -5.03 16.06 4.33
N ASP A 128 -5.51 15.00 4.98
CA ASP A 128 -4.65 13.97 5.59
C ASP A 128 -3.82 13.23 4.53
N ASP A 129 -4.43 12.87 3.39
CA ASP A 129 -3.73 12.23 2.28
C ASP A 129 -2.66 13.18 1.67
N ALA A 130 -2.93 14.49 1.61
CA ALA A 130 -1.93 15.49 1.19
C ALA A 130 -0.74 15.55 2.15
N LEU A 131 -0.96 15.50 3.48
CA LEU A 131 0.11 15.42 4.48
C LEU A 131 1.01 14.20 4.28
N VAL A 132 0.45 13.06 3.82
CA VAL A 132 1.26 11.87 3.49
C VAL A 132 2.22 12.18 2.35
N LEU A 133 1.76 12.81 1.27
CA LEU A 133 2.62 13.16 0.14
C LEU A 133 3.68 14.20 0.51
N GLU A 134 3.35 15.18 1.33
CA GLU A 134 4.31 16.14 1.89
C GLU A 134 5.38 15.44 2.73
N SER A 135 4.97 14.49 3.57
CA SER A 135 5.85 13.70 4.42
C SER A 135 6.78 12.80 3.58
N MET A 136 6.27 12.16 2.52
CA MET A 136 7.08 11.42 1.55
C MET A 136 8.11 12.34 0.87
N ALA A 137 7.66 13.51 0.39
CA ALA A 137 8.54 14.48 -0.25
C ALA A 137 9.64 14.97 0.70
N SER A 138 9.33 15.22 1.98
CA SER A 138 10.31 15.61 2.99
C SER A 138 11.33 14.52 3.25
N ALA A 139 10.92 13.25 3.34
CA ALA A 139 11.77 12.11 3.64
C ALA A 139 12.71 11.73 2.49
N LEU A 140 12.36 12.06 1.24
CA LEU A 140 13.20 11.85 0.06
C LEU A 140 14.35 12.86 -0.02
N LYS A 141 15.50 12.41 -0.49
CA LYS A 141 16.57 13.28 -0.95
C LYS A 141 16.11 14.09 -2.19
N PRO A 142 16.73 15.25 -2.48
CA PRO A 142 16.60 15.89 -3.79
C PRO A 142 16.91 14.90 -4.92
N GLY A 143 16.05 14.82 -5.94
CA GLY A 143 16.17 13.83 -7.02
C GLY A 143 15.76 12.41 -6.65
N GLY A 144 15.37 12.14 -5.39
CA GLY A 144 14.87 10.84 -4.95
C GLY A 144 13.55 10.48 -5.61
N ARG A 145 13.23 9.19 -5.66
CA ARG A 145 12.10 8.66 -6.44
C ARG A 145 11.00 8.08 -5.57
N LEU A 146 9.76 8.27 -5.99
CA LEU A 146 8.55 7.70 -5.41
C LEU A 146 8.01 6.62 -6.34
N PHE A 147 7.61 5.49 -5.76
CA PHE A 147 6.78 4.47 -6.39
C PHE A 147 5.48 4.33 -5.58
N LEU A 148 4.36 4.65 -6.21
CA LEU A 148 3.03 4.63 -5.60
C LEU A 148 2.15 3.67 -6.38
N ASP A 149 1.68 2.59 -5.74
CA ASP A 149 0.83 1.57 -6.34
C ASP A 149 -0.56 1.58 -5.70
N MET A 150 -1.56 1.90 -6.50
CA MET A 150 -2.96 2.07 -6.08
C MET A 150 -3.92 1.26 -6.92
N LEU A 151 -5.12 1.05 -6.40
CA LEU A 151 -6.25 0.58 -7.21
C LEU A 151 -6.63 1.66 -8.23
N ASN A 152 -6.74 1.27 -9.50
CA ASN A 152 -7.19 2.15 -10.55
C ASN A 152 -8.69 2.46 -10.38
N ARG A 153 -9.02 3.73 -10.12
CA ARG A 153 -10.39 4.20 -9.92
C ARG A 153 -11.28 3.91 -11.13
N GLU A 154 -10.80 4.18 -12.33
CA GLU A 154 -11.55 4.00 -13.57
C GLU A 154 -11.89 2.52 -13.79
N TRP A 155 -10.92 1.64 -13.51
CA TRP A 155 -11.15 0.19 -13.55
C TRP A 155 -12.15 -0.25 -12.47
N ALA A 156 -12.03 0.25 -11.25
CA ALA A 156 -12.92 -0.11 -10.14
C ALA A 156 -14.38 0.30 -10.42
N VAL A 157 -14.58 1.47 -11.03
CA VAL A 157 -15.92 1.93 -11.46
C VAL A 157 -16.46 1.09 -12.60
N ALA A 158 -15.64 0.83 -13.64
CA ALA A 158 -16.08 0.07 -14.82
C ALA A 158 -16.36 -1.41 -14.53
N ASN A 159 -15.68 -1.97 -13.51
CA ASN A 159 -15.81 -3.37 -13.10
C ASN A 159 -16.47 -3.51 -11.72
N TYR A 160 -17.27 -2.54 -11.32
CA TYR A 160 -17.90 -2.56 -10.01
C TYR A 160 -18.84 -3.75 -9.85
N ILE A 161 -18.57 -4.55 -8.83
CA ILE A 161 -19.41 -5.64 -8.37
C ILE A 161 -19.72 -5.41 -6.88
N GLN A 162 -20.99 -5.26 -6.54
CA GLN A 162 -21.42 -4.96 -5.18
C GLN A 162 -21.13 -6.11 -4.21
N ASN A 163 -21.35 -7.35 -4.65
CA ASN A 163 -21.16 -8.52 -3.80
C ASN A 163 -20.21 -9.48 -4.49
N ASP A 164 -19.23 -9.95 -3.75
CA ASP A 164 -18.21 -10.89 -4.22
C ASP A 164 -17.88 -11.89 -3.11
N TRP A 165 -17.15 -12.92 -3.41
CA TRP A 165 -16.72 -13.89 -2.41
C TRP A 165 -15.53 -14.68 -2.90
N HIS A 166 -14.77 -15.21 -1.96
CA HIS A 166 -13.78 -16.25 -2.22
C HIS A 166 -13.76 -17.25 -1.06
N ALA A 167 -13.16 -18.40 -1.30
CA ALA A 167 -12.99 -19.44 -0.30
C ALA A 167 -11.52 -19.81 -0.15
N ASP A 168 -11.10 -20.01 1.08
CA ASP A 168 -9.80 -20.57 1.38
C ASP A 168 -9.83 -22.11 1.24
N PRO A 169 -8.66 -22.76 1.10
CA PRO A 169 -8.57 -24.22 0.97
C PRO A 169 -9.16 -25.00 2.16
N ASP A 170 -9.25 -24.39 3.33
CA ASP A 170 -9.87 -25.00 4.53
C ASP A 170 -11.41 -24.94 4.50
N GLY A 171 -12.00 -24.27 3.49
CA GLY A 171 -13.44 -24.09 3.33
C GLY A 171 -14.01 -22.83 4.00
N THR A 172 -13.18 -21.98 4.59
CA THR A 172 -13.62 -20.67 5.09
C THR A 172 -14.03 -19.78 3.92
N LEU A 173 -15.23 -19.18 4.00
CA LEU A 173 -15.75 -18.24 3.01
C LEU A 173 -15.58 -16.81 3.49
N TYR A 174 -15.07 -15.96 2.62
CA TYR A 174 -15.00 -14.52 2.80
C TYR A 174 -15.99 -13.88 1.83
N VAL A 175 -17.11 -13.40 2.35
CA VAL A 175 -18.15 -12.72 1.57
C VAL A 175 -17.92 -11.23 1.67
N GLU A 176 -17.74 -10.59 0.53
CA GLU A 176 -17.41 -9.18 0.41
C GLU A 176 -18.61 -8.40 -0.12
N ARG A 177 -18.98 -7.33 0.57
CA ARG A 177 -19.94 -6.34 0.10
C ARG A 177 -19.25 -4.99 -0.06
N ARG A 178 -19.35 -4.40 -1.25
CA ARG A 178 -18.79 -3.10 -1.62
C ARG A 178 -19.89 -2.08 -1.78
N ASP A 179 -19.69 -0.89 -1.22
CA ASP A 179 -20.56 0.26 -1.41
C ASP A 179 -19.68 1.41 -1.95
N LEU A 180 -19.87 1.76 -3.23
CA LEU A 180 -19.09 2.79 -3.91
C LEU A 180 -19.90 4.10 -3.99
N ASP A 181 -19.45 5.12 -3.28
CA ASP A 181 -19.95 6.48 -3.41
C ASP A 181 -19.17 7.23 -4.49
N LEU A 182 -19.81 7.48 -5.62
CA LEU A 182 -19.19 8.20 -6.74
C LEU A 182 -19.00 9.71 -6.45
N ALA A 183 -19.81 10.30 -5.57
CA ALA A 183 -19.71 11.73 -5.26
C ALA A 183 -18.42 12.03 -4.45
N THR A 184 -18.06 11.13 -3.53
CA THR A 184 -16.84 11.24 -2.73
C THR A 184 -15.70 10.37 -3.25
N SER A 185 -15.98 9.53 -4.28
CA SER A 185 -15.04 8.50 -4.77
C SER A 185 -14.50 7.60 -3.67
N ARG A 186 -15.31 7.31 -2.64
CA ARG A 186 -14.95 6.39 -1.56
C ARG A 186 -15.64 5.06 -1.72
N MET A 187 -14.88 3.99 -1.56
CA MET A 187 -15.39 2.62 -1.54
C MET A 187 -15.32 2.09 -0.12
N HIS A 188 -16.46 1.65 0.39
CA HIS A 188 -16.56 0.94 1.67
C HIS A 188 -16.66 -0.54 1.35
N VAL A 189 -15.88 -1.35 2.03
CA VAL A 189 -15.84 -2.79 1.87
C VAL A 189 -16.13 -3.43 3.23
N HIS A 190 -17.11 -4.31 3.25
CA HIS A 190 -17.53 -5.07 4.42
C HIS A 190 -17.29 -6.55 4.16
N PHE A 191 -16.81 -7.27 5.16
CA PHE A 191 -16.60 -8.70 5.08
C PHE A 191 -17.47 -9.46 6.07
N THR A 192 -18.09 -10.52 5.58
CA THR A 192 -18.66 -11.58 6.43
C THR A 192 -17.79 -12.81 6.26
N ILE A 193 -17.27 -13.33 7.36
CA ILE A 193 -16.46 -14.55 7.39
C ILE A 193 -17.34 -15.69 7.86
N VAL A 194 -17.38 -16.78 7.08
CA VAL A 194 -18.15 -17.99 7.40
C VAL A 194 -17.19 -19.15 7.49
N THR A 195 -17.07 -19.75 8.68
CA THR A 195 -16.21 -20.91 8.91
C THR A 195 -16.82 -22.18 8.29
N PRO A 196 -16.02 -23.26 8.06
CA PRO A 196 -16.56 -24.55 7.62
C PRO A 196 -17.63 -25.15 8.53
N GLY A 197 -17.60 -24.79 9.83
CA GLY A 197 -18.63 -25.18 10.81
C GLY A 197 -19.94 -24.39 10.70
N GLY A 198 -20.02 -23.39 9.80
CA GLY A 198 -21.18 -22.53 9.61
C GLY A 198 -21.26 -21.34 10.58
N GLU A 199 -20.25 -21.11 11.40
CA GLU A 199 -20.18 -19.92 12.24
C GLU A 199 -19.95 -18.69 11.35
N ARG A 200 -20.73 -17.64 11.63
CA ARG A 200 -20.70 -16.38 10.88
C ARG A 200 -20.28 -15.23 11.77
N ARG A 201 -19.32 -14.42 11.29
CA ARG A 201 -18.93 -13.17 11.94
C ARG A 201 -18.69 -12.06 10.94
N GLU A 202 -18.97 -10.84 11.35
CA GLU A 202 -18.61 -9.65 10.58
C GLU A 202 -17.18 -9.22 10.92
N SER A 203 -16.39 -8.83 9.91
CA SER A 203 -15.11 -8.15 10.08
C SER A 203 -15.32 -6.64 9.96
N ILE A 204 -14.40 -5.86 10.53
CA ILE A 204 -14.46 -4.38 10.53
C ILE A 204 -14.55 -3.83 9.12
N GLY A 205 -13.94 -4.48 8.11
CA GLY A 205 -13.89 -3.99 6.75
C GLY A 205 -12.99 -2.75 6.59
N HIS A 206 -13.06 -2.11 5.43
CA HIS A 206 -12.24 -0.93 5.16
C HIS A 206 -12.95 0.12 4.29
N LYS A 207 -12.42 1.34 4.34
CA LYS A 207 -12.85 2.46 3.51
C LYS A 207 -11.62 2.97 2.75
N ILE A 208 -11.75 3.20 1.46
CA ILE A 208 -10.65 3.72 0.65
C ILE A 208 -11.14 4.82 -0.29
N ARG A 209 -10.40 5.93 -0.36
CA ARG A 209 -10.56 6.96 -1.37
C ARG A 209 -9.89 6.48 -2.67
N LEU A 210 -10.66 6.36 -3.72
CA LEU A 210 -10.18 6.01 -5.06
C LEU A 210 -9.81 7.29 -5.80
N TYR A 211 -8.53 7.51 -6.00
CA TYR A 211 -8.00 8.65 -6.75
C TYR A 211 -7.90 8.33 -8.24
N SER A 212 -8.24 9.29 -9.09
CA SER A 212 -7.89 9.26 -10.50
C SER A 212 -6.42 9.62 -10.73
N LEU A 213 -5.86 9.23 -11.87
CA LEU A 213 -4.48 9.60 -12.23
C LEU A 213 -4.29 11.13 -12.26
N THR A 214 -5.30 11.88 -12.73
CA THR A 214 -5.22 13.33 -12.81
C THR A 214 -5.23 14.01 -11.44
N GLU A 215 -5.95 13.47 -10.46
CA GLU A 215 -5.94 13.96 -9.07
C GLU A 215 -4.57 13.71 -8.45
N ILE A 216 -4.07 12.48 -8.49
CA ILE A 216 -2.75 12.11 -7.94
C ILE A 216 -1.63 12.91 -8.60
N SER A 217 -1.67 13.08 -9.92
CA SER A 217 -0.64 13.88 -10.62
C SER A 217 -0.62 15.34 -10.13
N ARG A 218 -1.80 15.94 -9.90
CA ARG A 218 -1.88 17.30 -9.35
C ARG A 218 -1.35 17.38 -7.92
N MET A 219 -1.73 16.42 -7.07
CA MET A 219 -1.27 16.36 -5.68
C MET A 219 0.25 16.19 -5.61
N LEU A 220 0.82 15.27 -6.40
CA LEU A 220 2.27 15.03 -6.47
C LEU A 220 3.03 16.28 -6.97
N ASN A 221 2.55 16.92 -8.05
CA ASN A 221 3.16 18.15 -8.55
C ASN A 221 3.13 19.27 -7.50
N HIS A 222 2.03 19.39 -6.73
CA HIS A 222 1.89 20.40 -5.67
C HIS A 222 2.95 20.27 -4.58
N VAL A 223 3.35 19.05 -4.23
CA VAL A 223 4.38 18.79 -3.21
C VAL A 223 5.80 18.64 -3.79
N GLY A 224 6.00 19.02 -5.06
CA GLY A 224 7.32 19.12 -5.68
C GLY A 224 7.83 17.83 -6.32
N PHE A 225 6.95 16.92 -6.71
CA PHE A 225 7.32 15.81 -7.60
C PHE A 225 7.18 16.22 -9.07
N GLU A 226 8.06 15.67 -9.90
CA GLU A 226 8.12 15.87 -11.35
C GLU A 226 8.41 14.55 -12.07
N ASP A 227 8.48 14.57 -13.43
CA ASP A 227 8.78 13.39 -14.25
C ASP A 227 7.83 12.20 -13.97
N LEU A 228 6.53 12.48 -13.83
CA LEU A 228 5.53 11.47 -13.52
C LEU A 228 5.35 10.50 -14.69
N ARG A 229 5.47 9.21 -14.40
CA ARG A 229 5.17 8.10 -15.32
C ARG A 229 4.11 7.22 -14.68
N SER A 230 3.15 6.74 -15.48
CA SER A 230 2.06 5.88 -15.00
C SER A 230 2.01 4.55 -15.77
N PHE A 231 1.63 3.48 -15.03
CA PHE A 231 1.51 2.13 -15.56
C PHE A 231 0.24 1.47 -15.00
N GLY A 232 -0.28 0.48 -15.76
CA GLY A 232 -1.49 -0.25 -15.41
C GLY A 232 -1.24 -1.54 -14.62
N GLY A 233 0.01 -1.95 -14.48
CA GLY A 233 0.40 -3.18 -13.79
C GLY A 233 1.90 -3.38 -13.75
N PHE A 234 2.33 -4.48 -13.14
CA PHE A 234 3.74 -4.79 -12.82
C PHE A 234 4.52 -5.43 -13.98
N ASN A 235 3.93 -5.53 -15.18
CA ASN A 235 4.64 -5.91 -16.42
C ASN A 235 4.86 -4.70 -17.35
N GLY A 236 4.58 -3.49 -16.85
CA GLY A 236 4.71 -2.27 -17.63
C GLY A 236 3.54 -1.99 -18.56
N GLU A 237 2.37 -2.56 -18.27
CA GLU A 237 1.13 -2.31 -19.01
C GLU A 237 0.81 -0.82 -19.00
N THR A 238 0.35 -0.31 -20.15
CA THR A 238 -0.13 1.07 -20.23
C THR A 238 -1.35 1.27 -19.34
N TYR A 239 -1.34 2.33 -18.52
CA TYR A 239 -2.50 2.70 -17.70
C TYR A 239 -3.73 2.94 -18.58
N SER A 240 -4.83 2.27 -18.24
CA SER A 240 -6.09 2.35 -18.98
C SER A 240 -7.28 1.92 -18.12
N ILE A 241 -8.50 2.14 -18.58
CA ILE A 241 -9.71 1.65 -17.91
C ILE A 241 -9.75 0.11 -17.79
N GLY A 242 -9.00 -0.61 -18.62
CA GLY A 242 -8.90 -2.08 -18.59
C GLY A 242 -7.87 -2.63 -17.62
N THR A 243 -7.06 -1.78 -17.00
CA THR A 243 -5.99 -2.21 -16.07
C THR A 243 -6.36 -1.96 -14.63
N ARG A 244 -6.19 -3.00 -13.79
CA ARG A 244 -6.63 -2.95 -12.38
C ARG A 244 -5.80 -2.01 -11.50
N ARG A 245 -4.52 -1.81 -11.85
CA ARG A 245 -3.61 -1.00 -11.04
C ARG A 245 -3.41 0.39 -11.64
N MET A 246 -3.14 1.34 -10.78
CA MET A 246 -2.57 2.64 -11.11
C MET A 246 -1.25 2.75 -10.37
N ILE A 247 -0.16 2.55 -11.11
CA ILE A 247 1.19 2.69 -10.59
C ILE A 247 1.73 4.02 -11.08
N VAL A 248 2.17 4.86 -10.15
CA VAL A 248 2.78 6.16 -10.45
C VAL A 248 4.21 6.16 -9.94
N CYS A 249 5.15 6.44 -10.84
CA CYS A 249 6.53 6.69 -10.49
C CYS A 249 6.82 8.17 -10.73
N ALA A 250 7.43 8.84 -9.75
CA ALA A 250 7.72 10.26 -9.81
C ALA A 250 9.08 10.57 -9.20
N ARG A 251 9.70 11.69 -9.57
CA ARG A 251 10.99 12.16 -9.03
C ARG A 251 10.74 13.42 -8.20
N LYS A 252 11.35 13.50 -7.00
CA LYS A 252 11.37 14.75 -6.23
C LYS A 252 12.25 15.77 -6.95
N ALA A 253 11.79 17.00 -7.10
CA ALA A 253 12.60 18.09 -7.63
C ALA A 253 13.90 18.28 -6.82
N THR A 254 14.95 18.76 -7.48
CA THR A 254 16.28 18.97 -6.89
C THR A 254 16.36 20.26 -6.08
#